data_3b0da7d8a38f573a5bb6755495bb0fac
#
_entry.id   3b0da7d8a38f573a5bb6755495bb0fac
#
_cell.length_a   1.000
_cell.length_b   1.000
_cell.length_c   1.000
_cell.angle_alpha   90.00
_cell.angle_beta   90.00
_cell.angle_gamma   90.00
#
_symmetry.space_group_name_H-M   'P 1'
#
loop_
_entity.id
_entity.type
_entity.pdbx_description
1 polymer ?
#
loop_
_entity_poly.entity_id
_entity_poly.type
_entity_poly.pdbx_seq_one_letter_code
_entity_poly.pdbx_strand_id
1 'polypeptide(L)'
;MNNLLDILNKSVNYLEKKRIENARITTEKVFSEVLDMQRIMLYANFERILSEEEMQKIREKLNGIIQGDSENTDFNVSEKENGNDNLKSLIDKSIVYLEKNNISEAKLITEIIFSHVLNVDRMLLFTLYKTEVEKDKLDKIRNYIQKIGKEKFPLQYLLNEQEFYGRKFYVNKGVLIPRQDTEVLVEE
;
A
#
# COMPACT_ATOMS: atom_id res chain seq x y z
N MET A 1 27.76 7.70 -24.14
CA MET A 1 28.00 6.39 -23.52
C MET A 1 26.77 6.05 -22.68
N ASN A 2 26.12 4.92 -22.95
CA ASN A 2 24.86 4.56 -22.27
C ASN A 2 25.20 3.63 -21.08
N ASN A 3 25.90 4.16 -20.07
CA ASN A 3 26.15 3.39 -18.87
C ASN A 3 24.91 3.42 -17.95
N LEU A 4 24.80 2.45 -17.05
CA LEU A 4 23.69 2.25 -16.15
C LEU A 4 23.38 3.52 -15.35
N LEU A 5 24.40 4.19 -14.82
CA LEU A 5 24.24 5.39 -13.99
C LEU A 5 23.66 6.56 -14.79
N ASP A 6 24.14 6.78 -16.02
CA ASP A 6 23.63 7.84 -16.89
C ASP A 6 22.16 7.64 -17.23
N ILE A 7 21.76 6.40 -17.52
CA ILE A 7 20.38 6.06 -17.86
C ILE A 7 19.49 6.18 -16.62
N LEU A 8 19.99 5.71 -15.47
CA LEU A 8 19.27 5.84 -14.19
C LEU A 8 19.00 7.31 -13.85
N ASN A 9 20.02 8.17 -13.91
CA ASN A 9 19.87 9.60 -13.63
C ASN A 9 18.94 10.30 -14.63
N LYS A 10 19.00 9.97 -15.91
CA LYS A 10 18.07 10.49 -16.92
C LYS A 10 16.64 10.06 -16.63
N SER A 11 16.44 8.83 -16.18
CA SER A 11 15.13 8.30 -15.82
C SER A 11 14.56 8.97 -14.57
N VAL A 12 15.38 9.23 -13.56
CA VAL A 12 14.99 10.00 -12.36
C VAL A 12 14.54 11.40 -12.77
N ASN A 13 15.35 12.13 -13.52
CA ASN A 13 15.01 13.48 -13.99
C ASN A 13 13.74 13.50 -14.85
N TYR A 14 13.49 12.44 -15.61
CA TYR A 14 12.28 12.30 -16.42
C TYR A 14 11.03 12.13 -15.53
N LEU A 15 11.08 11.29 -14.51
CA LEU A 15 9.97 11.11 -13.55
C LEU A 15 9.75 12.37 -12.69
N GLU A 16 10.80 13.07 -12.27
CA GLU A 16 10.72 14.34 -11.55
C GLU A 16 9.99 15.41 -12.36
N LYS A 17 10.33 15.55 -13.66
CA LYS A 17 9.62 16.46 -14.58
C LYS A 17 8.15 16.11 -14.74
N LYS A 18 7.77 14.85 -14.57
CA LYS A 18 6.38 14.37 -14.57
C LYS A 18 5.70 14.48 -13.21
N ARG A 19 6.36 15.07 -12.21
CA ARG A 19 5.87 15.27 -10.83
C ARG A 19 5.54 13.97 -10.10
N ILE A 20 6.23 12.88 -10.42
CA ILE A 20 6.09 11.61 -9.72
C ILE A 20 6.81 11.72 -8.38
N GLU A 21 6.08 11.51 -7.29
CA GLU A 21 6.68 11.48 -5.96
C GLU A 21 7.67 10.30 -5.82
N ASN A 22 8.76 10.55 -5.10
CA ASN A 22 9.81 9.55 -4.90
C ASN A 22 10.43 9.02 -6.20
N ALA A 23 10.55 9.86 -7.23
CA ALA A 23 11.05 9.51 -8.56
C ALA A 23 12.33 8.64 -8.53
N ARG A 24 13.28 8.95 -7.64
CA ARG A 24 14.54 8.20 -7.49
C ARG A 24 14.29 6.77 -7.01
N ILE A 25 13.48 6.60 -5.94
CA ILE A 25 13.17 5.27 -5.39
C ILE A 25 12.40 4.43 -6.40
N THR A 26 11.45 5.05 -7.10
CA THR A 26 10.66 4.41 -8.16
C THR A 26 11.55 3.95 -9.31
N THR A 27 12.46 4.81 -9.77
CA THR A 27 13.43 4.46 -10.82
C THR A 27 14.33 3.30 -10.39
N GLU A 28 14.92 3.38 -9.19
CA GLU A 28 15.78 2.31 -8.67
C GLU A 28 15.05 0.96 -8.56
N LYS A 29 13.75 0.96 -8.19
CA LYS A 29 12.94 -0.26 -8.17
C LYS A 29 12.77 -0.84 -9.57
N VAL A 30 12.41 -0.03 -10.55
CA VAL A 30 12.24 -0.47 -11.94
C VAL A 30 13.54 -1.08 -12.49
N PHE A 31 14.68 -0.43 -12.24
CA PHE A 31 15.98 -0.95 -12.66
C PHE A 31 16.34 -2.26 -11.95
N SER A 32 16.09 -2.34 -10.65
CA SER A 32 16.32 -3.55 -9.85
C SER A 32 15.52 -4.74 -10.39
N GLU A 33 14.25 -4.53 -10.75
CA GLU A 33 13.38 -5.57 -11.31
C GLU A 33 13.74 -5.98 -12.72
N VAL A 34 14.09 -5.03 -13.60
CA VAL A 34 14.43 -5.34 -15.00
C VAL A 34 15.77 -6.03 -15.12
N LEU A 35 16.73 -5.63 -14.28
CA LEU A 35 18.09 -6.15 -14.31
C LEU A 35 18.30 -7.35 -13.39
N ASP A 36 17.27 -7.75 -12.65
CA ASP A 36 17.32 -8.81 -11.64
C ASP A 36 18.49 -8.63 -10.65
N MET A 37 18.64 -7.40 -10.13
CA MET A 37 19.72 -7.00 -9.23
C MET A 37 19.17 -6.31 -7.98
N GLN A 38 19.84 -6.50 -6.85
CA GLN A 38 19.56 -5.71 -5.65
C GLN A 38 19.90 -4.24 -5.88
N ARG A 39 19.10 -3.31 -5.31
CA ARG A 39 19.27 -1.85 -5.48
C ARG A 39 20.69 -1.36 -5.21
N ILE A 40 21.37 -1.92 -4.20
CA ILE A 40 22.75 -1.56 -3.87
C ILE A 40 23.73 -1.93 -4.98
N MET A 41 23.44 -3.01 -5.73
CA MET A 41 24.27 -3.48 -6.84
C MET A 41 24.16 -2.60 -8.08
N LEU A 42 23.11 -1.78 -8.22
CA LEU A 42 22.98 -0.79 -9.30
C LEU A 42 24.10 0.25 -9.21
N TYR A 43 24.49 0.62 -7.99
CA TYR A 43 25.57 1.58 -7.75
C TYR A 43 26.96 0.93 -7.83
N ALA A 44 27.07 -0.36 -7.50
CA ALA A 44 28.32 -1.10 -7.64
C ALA A 44 28.65 -1.37 -9.12
N ASN A 45 27.64 -1.49 -9.98
CA ASN A 45 27.78 -1.78 -11.41
C ASN A 45 27.51 -0.55 -12.30
N PHE A 46 27.85 0.64 -11.85
CA PHE A 46 27.51 1.91 -12.50
C PHE A 46 28.06 2.06 -13.94
N GLU A 47 29.15 1.38 -14.26
CA GLU A 47 29.78 1.39 -15.60
C GLU A 47 29.14 0.39 -16.56
N ARG A 48 28.28 -0.51 -16.10
CA ARG A 48 27.63 -1.51 -16.95
C ARG A 48 26.88 -0.83 -18.09
N ILE A 49 27.11 -1.32 -19.31
CA ILE A 49 26.36 -0.90 -20.49
C ILE A 49 25.09 -1.74 -20.55
N LEU A 50 23.94 -1.07 -20.66
CA LEU A 50 22.64 -1.75 -20.80
C LEU A 50 22.40 -2.15 -22.25
N SER A 51 21.81 -3.34 -22.45
CA SER A 51 21.38 -3.79 -23.77
C SER A 51 20.18 -2.99 -24.25
N GLU A 52 19.92 -3.00 -25.55
CA GLU A 52 18.74 -2.33 -26.13
C GLU A 52 17.43 -2.92 -25.58
N GLU A 53 17.39 -4.24 -25.34
CA GLU A 53 16.24 -4.93 -24.75
C GLU A 53 15.98 -4.50 -23.31
N GLU A 54 17.03 -4.38 -22.49
CA GLU A 54 16.95 -3.90 -21.11
C GLU A 54 16.46 -2.45 -21.08
N MET A 55 17.00 -1.60 -21.94
CA MET A 55 16.57 -0.19 -22.06
C MET A 55 15.11 -0.07 -22.47
N GLN A 56 14.65 -0.91 -23.40
CA GLN A 56 13.26 -0.90 -23.85
C GLN A 56 12.32 -1.33 -22.72
N LYS A 57 12.62 -2.41 -22.01
CA LYS A 57 11.85 -2.86 -20.84
C LYS A 57 11.78 -1.80 -19.74
N ILE A 58 12.88 -1.10 -19.46
CA ILE A 58 12.91 0.01 -18.51
C ILE A 58 11.98 1.14 -18.97
N ARG A 59 12.04 1.53 -20.26
CA ARG A 59 11.17 2.59 -20.82
C ARG A 59 9.69 2.22 -20.74
N GLU A 60 9.33 1.00 -21.09
CA GLU A 60 7.95 0.51 -21.03
C GLU A 60 7.41 0.55 -19.61
N LYS A 61 8.18 0.07 -18.63
CA LYS A 61 7.78 0.13 -17.21
C LYS A 61 7.66 1.55 -16.69
N LEU A 62 8.62 2.44 -17.02
CA LEU A 62 8.56 3.84 -16.61
C LEU A 62 7.37 4.58 -17.25
N ASN A 63 7.07 4.31 -18.52
CA ASN A 63 5.90 4.88 -19.19
C ASN A 63 4.60 4.34 -18.61
N GLY A 64 4.54 3.07 -18.23
CA GLY A 64 3.40 2.48 -17.54
C GLY A 64 3.11 3.17 -16.19
N ILE A 65 4.13 3.55 -15.46
CA ILE A 65 3.99 4.30 -14.20
C ILE A 65 3.43 5.71 -14.45
N ILE A 66 3.87 6.37 -15.52
CA ILE A 66 3.40 7.73 -15.87
C ILE A 66 1.94 7.71 -16.38
N GLN A 67 1.56 6.69 -17.13
CA GLN A 67 0.20 6.53 -17.61
C GLN A 67 -0.78 6.07 -16.53
N GLY A 68 -0.28 5.36 -15.49
CA GLY A 68 -1.06 4.93 -14.35
C GLY A 68 -1.43 6.04 -13.36
N ASP A 69 -0.74 7.18 -13.38
CA ASP A 69 -1.06 8.32 -12.51
C ASP A 69 -2.24 9.18 -13.00
N SER A 70 -2.81 8.89 -14.18
CA SER A 70 -3.90 9.71 -14.75
C SER A 70 -5.29 9.09 -14.66
N GLU A 71 -5.44 7.81 -14.32
CA GLU A 71 -6.77 7.19 -14.22
C GLU A 71 -6.81 6.17 -13.09
N ASN A 72 -7.67 6.47 -12.11
CA ASN A 72 -8.24 5.53 -11.14
C ASN A 72 -7.24 4.59 -10.46
N THR A 73 -6.71 5.01 -9.32
CA THR A 73 -6.22 4.06 -8.31
C THR A 73 -7.41 3.30 -7.69
N ASP A 74 -8.10 2.51 -8.50
CA ASP A 74 -8.87 1.43 -7.94
C ASP A 74 -7.89 0.47 -7.27
N PHE A 75 -8.18 0.07 -6.06
CA PHE A 75 -7.50 -1.00 -5.35
C PHE A 75 -7.84 -2.33 -6.07
N ASN A 76 -7.49 -2.38 -7.35
CA ASN A 76 -7.48 -3.59 -8.13
C ASN A 76 -6.08 -4.19 -7.95
N VAL A 77 -5.97 -5.08 -6.99
CA VAL A 77 -4.97 -6.14 -7.07
C VAL A 77 -5.36 -6.88 -8.34
N SER A 78 -4.67 -6.53 -9.45
CA SER A 78 -4.91 -7.13 -10.75
C SER A 78 -4.87 -8.65 -10.61
N GLU A 79 -5.90 -9.31 -11.12
CA GLU A 79 -6.05 -10.77 -11.18
C GLU A 79 -4.94 -11.48 -12.01
N LYS A 80 -3.80 -10.81 -12.28
CA LYS A 80 -2.71 -11.31 -13.15
C LYS A 80 -1.33 -11.35 -12.51
N GLU A 81 -1.23 -11.42 -11.20
CA GLU A 81 -0.03 -11.95 -10.57
C GLU A 81 -0.40 -13.29 -9.93
N ASN A 82 -0.17 -14.38 -10.70
CA ASN A 82 -0.02 -15.73 -10.19
C ASN A 82 1.23 -15.77 -9.29
N GLY A 83 1.10 -15.30 -8.07
CA GLY A 83 2.10 -15.36 -7.03
C GLY A 83 1.36 -15.12 -5.72
N ASN A 84 1.27 -16.15 -4.89
CA ASN A 84 0.70 -16.14 -3.55
C ASN A 84 1.08 -14.87 -2.80
N ASP A 85 0.22 -13.85 -2.84
CA ASP A 85 0.38 -12.66 -1.99
C ASP A 85 0.23 -13.13 -0.54
N ASN A 86 1.35 -13.21 0.16
CA ASN A 86 1.33 -13.51 1.59
C ASN A 86 0.69 -12.34 2.36
N LEU A 87 0.18 -12.63 3.53
CA LEU A 87 -0.52 -11.65 4.38
C LEU A 87 0.28 -10.34 4.55
N LYS A 88 1.59 -10.42 4.67
CA LYS A 88 2.47 -9.25 4.81
C LYS A 88 2.39 -8.33 3.60
N SER A 89 2.50 -8.89 2.39
CA SER A 89 2.42 -8.12 1.13
C SER A 89 1.08 -7.39 1.01
N LEU A 90 -0.02 -8.04 1.40
CA LEU A 90 -1.35 -7.45 1.40
C LEU A 90 -1.48 -6.29 2.40
N ILE A 91 -0.92 -6.44 3.60
CA ILE A 91 -0.89 -5.38 4.61
C ILE A 91 -0.09 -4.18 4.09
N ASP A 92 1.13 -4.41 3.58
CA ASP A 92 1.99 -3.34 3.08
C ASP A 92 1.34 -2.58 1.90
N LYS A 93 0.72 -3.29 0.95
CA LYS A 93 -0.05 -2.69 -0.16
C LYS A 93 -1.23 -1.86 0.35
N SER A 94 -1.94 -2.33 1.37
CA SER A 94 -3.08 -1.63 1.96
C SER A 94 -2.66 -0.34 2.67
N ILE A 95 -1.55 -0.37 3.41
CA ILE A 95 -0.99 0.81 4.08
C ILE A 95 -0.65 1.89 3.03
N VAL A 96 0.11 1.53 2.00
CA VAL A 96 0.49 2.46 0.93
C VAL A 96 -0.75 3.05 0.24
N TYR A 97 -1.79 2.25 0.01
CA TYR A 97 -3.04 2.75 -0.58
C TYR A 97 -3.74 3.77 0.31
N LEU A 98 -3.85 3.52 1.62
CA LEU A 98 -4.48 4.44 2.55
C LEU A 98 -3.65 5.73 2.74
N GLU A 99 -2.33 5.65 2.78
CA GLU A 99 -1.43 6.80 2.82
C GLU A 99 -1.59 7.69 1.60
N LYS A 100 -1.64 7.11 0.39
CA LYS A 100 -1.91 7.84 -0.87
C LYS A 100 -3.26 8.57 -0.85
N ASN A 101 -4.24 8.02 -0.16
CA ASN A 101 -5.55 8.64 0.01
C ASN A 101 -5.62 9.59 1.22
N ASN A 102 -4.48 10.03 1.77
CA ASN A 102 -4.41 10.94 2.91
C ASN A 102 -5.21 10.48 4.14
N ILE A 103 -5.11 9.20 4.46
CA ILE A 103 -5.67 8.64 5.69
C ILE A 103 -4.58 8.69 6.76
N SER A 104 -4.83 9.43 7.83
CA SER A 104 -3.99 9.38 9.02
C SER A 104 -4.05 8.00 9.67
N GLU A 105 -2.95 7.56 10.28
CA GLU A 105 -2.86 6.26 10.96
C GLU A 105 -3.14 5.05 10.06
N ALA A 106 -2.80 5.15 8.76
CA ALA A 106 -3.04 4.12 7.76
C ALA A 106 -2.59 2.72 8.20
N LYS A 107 -1.44 2.61 8.88
CA LYS A 107 -0.93 1.35 9.43
C LYS A 107 -1.86 0.78 10.49
N LEU A 108 -2.25 1.57 11.47
CA LEU A 108 -3.14 1.14 12.56
C LEU A 108 -4.50 0.67 12.02
N ILE A 109 -5.09 1.45 11.12
CA ILE A 109 -6.37 1.14 10.49
C ILE A 109 -6.27 -0.18 9.70
N THR A 110 -5.19 -0.37 8.94
CA THR A 110 -4.96 -1.61 8.20
C THR A 110 -4.86 -2.81 9.13
N GLU A 111 -4.04 -2.72 10.18
CA GLU A 111 -3.89 -3.81 11.16
C GLU A 111 -5.22 -4.16 11.83
N ILE A 112 -6.06 -3.18 12.19
CA ILE A 112 -7.38 -3.42 12.77
C ILE A 112 -8.31 -4.13 11.78
N ILE A 113 -8.35 -3.71 10.52
CA ILE A 113 -9.19 -4.35 9.49
C ILE A 113 -8.78 -5.82 9.30
N PHE A 114 -7.48 -6.08 9.15
CA PHE A 114 -6.98 -7.45 8.97
C PHE A 114 -7.25 -8.32 10.20
N SER A 115 -7.02 -7.81 11.40
CA SER A 115 -7.34 -8.46 12.68
C SER A 115 -8.83 -8.83 12.75
N HIS A 116 -9.71 -7.89 12.45
CA HIS A 116 -11.15 -8.09 12.47
C HIS A 116 -11.62 -9.13 11.44
N VAL A 117 -11.17 -9.03 10.18
CA VAL A 117 -11.62 -9.95 9.10
C VAL A 117 -11.05 -11.35 9.29
N LEU A 118 -9.81 -11.47 9.77
CA LEU A 118 -9.17 -12.76 10.04
C LEU A 118 -9.61 -13.36 11.38
N ASN A 119 -10.29 -12.58 12.22
CA ASN A 119 -10.70 -12.95 13.58
C ASN A 119 -9.52 -13.41 14.44
N VAL A 120 -8.43 -12.63 14.42
CA VAL A 120 -7.22 -12.86 15.20
C VAL A 120 -6.84 -11.59 15.96
N ASP A 121 -6.14 -11.73 17.08
CA ASP A 121 -5.60 -10.58 17.79
C ASP A 121 -4.59 -9.84 16.90
N ARG A 122 -4.59 -8.50 16.97
CA ARG A 122 -3.66 -7.66 16.21
C ARG A 122 -2.20 -8.03 16.45
N MET A 123 -1.86 -8.40 17.68
CA MET A 123 -0.51 -8.86 18.04
C MET A 123 -0.13 -10.16 17.35
N LEU A 124 -1.10 -11.03 17.04
CA LEU A 124 -0.86 -12.30 16.38
C LEU A 124 -0.75 -12.18 14.84
N LEU A 125 -1.14 -11.04 14.24
CA LEU A 125 -1.00 -10.84 12.79
C LEU A 125 0.44 -11.07 12.30
N PHE A 126 1.44 -10.71 13.11
CA PHE A 126 2.85 -10.89 12.75
C PHE A 126 3.25 -12.35 12.58
N THR A 127 2.60 -13.26 13.31
CA THR A 127 2.86 -14.70 13.21
C THR A 127 2.30 -15.30 11.92
N LEU A 128 1.28 -14.65 11.35
CA LEU A 128 0.57 -15.08 10.15
C LEU A 128 1.10 -14.46 8.84
N TYR A 129 2.15 -13.68 8.87
CA TYR A 129 2.67 -12.95 7.69
C TYR A 129 2.99 -13.82 6.48
N LYS A 130 3.32 -15.09 6.70
CA LYS A 130 3.64 -16.05 5.63
C LYS A 130 2.43 -16.85 5.14
N THR A 131 1.26 -16.70 5.76
CA THR A 131 0.05 -17.44 5.38
C THR A 131 -0.64 -16.75 4.22
N GLU A 132 -1.32 -17.55 3.42
CA GLU A 132 -2.23 -17.09 2.38
C GLU A 132 -3.58 -16.72 2.98
N VAL A 133 -4.22 -15.70 2.40
CA VAL A 133 -5.55 -15.25 2.83
C VAL A 133 -6.60 -15.85 1.90
N GLU A 134 -7.63 -16.46 2.46
CA GLU A 134 -8.78 -16.96 1.71
C GLU A 134 -9.43 -15.84 0.87
N LYS A 135 -9.88 -16.18 -0.33
CA LYS A 135 -10.43 -15.23 -1.29
C LYS A 135 -11.58 -14.40 -0.71
N ASP A 136 -12.51 -15.02 0.00
CA ASP A 136 -13.66 -14.33 0.61
C ASP A 136 -13.24 -13.28 1.65
N LYS A 137 -12.22 -13.60 2.45
CA LYS A 137 -11.64 -12.68 3.43
C LYS A 137 -10.88 -11.54 2.74
N LEU A 138 -10.16 -11.86 1.67
CA LEU A 138 -9.46 -10.88 0.86
C LEU A 138 -10.42 -9.86 0.23
N ASP A 139 -11.55 -10.30 -0.31
CA ASP A 139 -12.55 -9.42 -0.90
C ASP A 139 -13.22 -8.51 0.14
N LYS A 140 -13.45 -9.01 1.36
CA LYS A 140 -13.91 -8.17 2.50
C LYS A 140 -12.87 -7.11 2.87
N ILE A 141 -11.60 -7.49 2.98
CA ILE A 141 -10.50 -6.57 3.28
C ILE A 141 -10.43 -5.47 2.22
N ARG A 142 -10.44 -5.84 0.93
CA ARG A 142 -10.43 -4.90 -0.19
C ARG A 142 -11.59 -3.90 -0.11
N ASN A 143 -12.79 -4.38 0.12
CA ASN A 143 -13.98 -3.52 0.26
C ASN A 143 -13.82 -2.52 1.42
N TYR A 144 -13.33 -2.96 2.58
CA TYR A 144 -13.14 -2.09 3.74
C TYR A 144 -12.07 -1.03 3.47
N ILE A 145 -10.92 -1.42 2.91
CA ILE A 145 -9.84 -0.52 2.54
C ILE A 145 -10.31 0.52 1.51
N GLN A 146 -11.08 0.12 0.49
CA GLN A 146 -11.63 1.04 -0.52
C GLN A 146 -12.60 2.04 0.09
N LYS A 147 -13.52 1.61 0.95
CA LYS A 147 -14.48 2.50 1.61
C LYS A 147 -13.78 3.56 2.47
N ILE A 148 -12.75 3.16 3.21
CA ILE A 148 -11.99 4.11 4.03
C ILE A 148 -11.17 5.05 3.14
N GLY A 149 -10.47 4.52 2.15
CA GLY A 149 -9.61 5.32 1.27
C GLY A 149 -10.40 6.32 0.43
N LYS A 150 -11.39 5.87 -0.33
CA LYS A 150 -12.14 6.69 -1.27
C LYS A 150 -13.26 7.49 -0.60
N GLU A 151 -14.10 6.81 0.19
CA GLU A 151 -15.32 7.40 0.77
C GLU A 151 -15.06 8.08 2.11
N LYS A 152 -13.85 7.97 2.67
CA LYS A 152 -13.54 8.44 4.03
C LYS A 152 -14.52 7.90 5.08
N PHE A 153 -14.99 6.68 4.84
CA PHE A 153 -15.99 6.06 5.70
C PHE A 153 -15.36 5.69 7.05
N PRO A 154 -15.99 6.05 8.19
CA PRO A 154 -15.44 5.76 9.52
C PRO A 154 -15.24 4.26 9.75
N LEU A 155 -14.06 3.91 10.24
CA LEU A 155 -13.70 2.52 10.57
C LEU A 155 -14.69 1.87 11.52
N GLN A 156 -15.14 2.60 12.53
CA GLN A 156 -16.06 2.14 13.57
C GLN A 156 -17.40 1.66 12.98
N TYR A 157 -17.90 2.34 11.97
CA TYR A 157 -19.13 1.93 11.29
C TYR A 157 -18.95 0.70 10.39
N LEU A 158 -17.72 0.47 9.87
CA LEU A 158 -17.42 -0.75 9.13
C LEU A 158 -17.33 -1.97 10.05
N LEU A 159 -16.75 -1.77 11.22
CA LEU A 159 -16.60 -2.82 12.24
C LEU A 159 -17.87 -3.00 13.09
N ASN A 160 -18.78 -2.02 13.04
CA ASN A 160 -19.93 -1.90 13.94
C ASN A 160 -19.55 -1.89 15.43
N GLU A 161 -18.36 -1.43 15.75
CA GLU A 161 -17.82 -1.46 17.10
C GLU A 161 -17.03 -0.19 17.40
N GLN A 162 -17.22 0.36 18.60
CA GLN A 162 -16.41 1.42 19.18
C GLN A 162 -16.15 1.10 20.65
N GLU A 163 -14.90 1.19 21.05
CA GLU A 163 -14.55 1.14 22.45
C GLU A 163 -14.78 2.51 23.10
N PHE A 164 -15.45 2.52 24.24
CA PHE A 164 -15.69 3.69 25.05
C PHE A 164 -15.68 3.29 26.53
N TYR A 165 -14.84 3.94 27.32
CA TYR A 165 -14.63 3.66 28.74
C TYR A 165 -14.37 2.18 29.02
N GLY A 166 -13.45 1.57 28.25
CA GLY A 166 -13.04 0.17 28.37
C GLY A 166 -14.13 -0.85 28.00
N ARG A 167 -15.26 -0.41 27.40
CA ARG A 167 -16.35 -1.27 26.97
C ARG A 167 -16.59 -1.15 25.47
N LYS A 168 -16.94 -2.26 24.83
CA LYS A 168 -17.29 -2.31 23.42
C LYS A 168 -18.76 -1.97 23.21
N PHE A 169 -19.02 -0.96 22.40
CA PHE A 169 -20.37 -0.53 22.03
C PHE A 169 -20.64 -0.81 20.56
N TYR A 170 -21.82 -1.30 20.25
CA TYR A 170 -22.29 -1.42 18.88
C TYR A 170 -22.60 -0.04 18.32
N VAL A 171 -22.01 0.30 17.17
CA VAL A 171 -22.25 1.57 16.47
C VAL A 171 -22.61 1.33 15.01
N ASN A 172 -23.50 2.16 14.48
CA ASN A 172 -23.90 2.16 13.08
C ASN A 172 -24.14 3.60 12.61
N LYS A 173 -24.50 3.78 11.34
CA LYS A 173 -24.72 5.12 10.75
C LYS A 173 -25.79 5.99 11.47
N GLY A 174 -26.65 5.39 12.26
CA GLY A 174 -27.69 6.07 13.04
C GLY A 174 -27.26 6.48 14.44
N VAL A 175 -26.05 6.15 14.85
CA VAL A 175 -25.54 6.40 16.20
C VAL A 175 -24.26 7.22 16.11
N LEU A 176 -24.14 8.26 16.94
CA LEU A 176 -22.90 9.04 17.04
C LEU A 176 -21.78 8.15 17.60
N ILE A 177 -20.62 8.17 16.93
CA ILE A 177 -19.42 7.48 17.44
C ILE A 177 -18.97 8.18 18.72
N PRO A 178 -18.95 7.49 19.88
CA PRO A 178 -18.44 8.08 21.12
C PRO A 178 -17.00 8.52 20.96
N ARG A 179 -16.66 9.70 21.50
CA ARG A 179 -15.31 10.25 21.48
C ARG A 179 -14.61 10.03 22.82
N GLN A 180 -13.31 9.80 22.80
CA GLN A 180 -12.51 9.68 24.03
C GLN A 180 -12.61 10.92 24.91
N ASP A 181 -12.68 12.13 24.34
CA ASP A 181 -12.87 13.37 25.12
C ASP A 181 -14.12 13.33 26.01
N THR A 182 -15.13 12.53 25.65
CA THR A 182 -16.35 12.37 26.44
C THR A 182 -16.14 11.43 27.63
N GLU A 183 -15.10 10.61 27.62
CA GLU A 183 -14.77 9.71 28.74
C GLU A 183 -14.44 10.52 30.01
N VAL A 184 -13.77 11.67 29.84
CA VAL A 184 -13.44 12.58 30.94
C VAL A 184 -14.67 13.07 31.68
N LEU A 185 -15.81 13.25 30.97
CA LEU A 185 -17.07 13.68 31.60
C LEU A 185 -17.77 12.56 32.39
N VAL A 186 -17.37 11.31 32.19
CA VAL A 186 -17.90 10.15 32.92
C VAL A 186 -17.13 9.90 34.22
N GLU A 187 -15.90 10.42 34.34
CA GLU A 187 -15.06 10.30 35.53
C GLU A 187 -15.38 11.33 36.63
N GLU A 188 -16.11 12.41 36.29
CA GLU A 188 -16.59 13.40 37.26
C GLU A 188 -17.94 12.99 37.89
#